data_e8369122472ef92d2af67a00edceb234
#
_entry.id   e8369122472ef92d2af67a00edceb234
#
_cell.length_a   1.000
_cell.length_b   1.000
_cell.length_c   1.000
_cell.angle_alpha   90.00
_cell.angle_beta   90.00
_cell.angle_gamma   90.00
#
_symmetry.space_group_name_H-M   'P 1'
#
loop_
_entity.id
_entity.type
_entity.pdbx_description
1 polymer ?
#
loop_
_entity_poly.entity_id
_entity_poly.type
_entity_poly.pdbx_seq_one_letter_code
_entity_poly.pdbx_strand_id
1 'polypeptide(L)'
;MLRKKYIMFGSLLILVLVISSFTTRCFRKKQGVKGTVFFLTCNQMPSPDVPIAEPKAHQTTLYFFEKTNLQQVDRQNSSSFYTAVHTKFIKEIRTNANGRFKIRLEPGEYSVFTKKGDLYYANIFDQDNTIAPVKVVAGKFSEIIIKVDHQAVY
;
A
#
# COMPACT_ATOMS: atom_id res chain seq x y z
N MET A 1 16.54 -58.79 -22.72
CA MET A 1 15.73 -57.72 -23.33
C MET A 1 14.86 -56.94 -22.34
N LEU A 2 14.36 -57.55 -21.26
CA LEU A 2 13.53 -56.86 -20.24
C LEU A 2 14.27 -55.76 -19.46
N ARG A 3 15.50 -55.96 -19.02
CA ARG A 3 16.26 -54.97 -18.20
C ARG A 3 16.44 -53.61 -18.87
N LYS A 4 16.61 -53.54 -20.18
CA LYS A 4 16.71 -52.25 -20.91
C LYS A 4 15.39 -51.46 -20.92
N LYS A 5 14.24 -52.13 -20.94
CA LYS A 5 12.92 -51.47 -20.89
C LYS A 5 12.66 -50.78 -19.56
N TYR A 6 13.03 -51.38 -18.42
CA TYR A 6 12.86 -50.79 -17.09
C TYR A 6 13.77 -49.57 -16.86
N ILE A 7 14.99 -49.59 -17.41
CA ILE A 7 15.92 -48.44 -17.33
C ILE A 7 15.39 -47.28 -18.14
N MET A 8 14.83 -47.48 -19.32
CA MET A 8 14.21 -46.44 -20.13
C MET A 8 12.96 -45.85 -19.46
N PHE A 9 12.10 -46.67 -18.84
CA PHE A 9 10.91 -46.20 -18.11
C PHE A 9 11.29 -45.41 -16.87
N GLY A 10 12.30 -45.85 -16.11
CA GLY A 10 12.80 -45.12 -14.95
C GLY A 10 13.39 -43.74 -15.32
N SER A 11 14.16 -43.67 -16.43
CA SER A 11 14.73 -42.41 -16.93
C SER A 11 13.64 -41.43 -17.39
N LEU A 12 12.59 -41.92 -18.05
CA LEU A 12 11.47 -41.07 -18.50
C LEU A 12 10.67 -40.52 -17.31
N LEU A 13 10.46 -41.32 -16.27
CA LEU A 13 9.75 -40.91 -15.06
C LEU A 13 10.51 -39.82 -14.29
N ILE A 14 11.83 -39.94 -14.17
CA ILE A 14 12.69 -38.95 -13.54
C ILE A 14 12.68 -37.64 -14.33
N LEU A 15 12.70 -37.69 -15.66
CA LEU A 15 12.65 -36.53 -16.53
C LEU A 15 11.32 -35.75 -16.35
N VAL A 16 10.19 -36.44 -16.24
CA VAL A 16 8.86 -35.82 -16.02
C VAL A 16 8.80 -35.14 -14.64
N LEU A 17 9.37 -35.75 -13.60
CA LEU A 17 9.44 -35.16 -12.26
C LEU A 17 10.31 -33.90 -12.21
N VAL A 18 11.42 -33.85 -12.95
CA VAL A 18 12.30 -32.70 -13.03
C VAL A 18 11.60 -31.53 -13.78
N ILE A 19 10.87 -31.83 -14.85
CA ILE A 19 10.12 -30.80 -15.61
C ILE A 19 8.99 -30.22 -14.78
N SER A 20 8.30 -31.01 -13.98
CA SER A 20 7.22 -30.52 -13.10
C SER A 20 7.72 -29.60 -11.99
N SER A 21 8.98 -29.75 -11.56
CA SER A 21 9.59 -28.87 -10.56
C SER A 21 9.98 -27.50 -11.10
N PHE A 22 10.11 -27.34 -12.41
CA PHE A 22 10.49 -26.07 -13.05
C PHE A 22 9.31 -25.14 -13.34
N THR A 23 8.06 -25.64 -13.30
CA THR A 23 6.87 -24.84 -13.66
C THR A 23 6.29 -24.01 -12.54
N THR A 24 6.80 -24.07 -11.33
CA THR A 24 6.36 -23.23 -10.22
C THR A 24 7.18 -21.93 -10.05
N ARG A 25 7.77 -21.40 -11.12
CA ARG A 25 8.11 -19.98 -11.11
C ARG A 25 6.80 -19.21 -11.13
N CYS A 26 6.30 -18.98 -9.92
CA CYS A 26 5.22 -18.04 -9.67
C CYS A 26 5.62 -16.72 -10.36
N PHE A 27 5.03 -16.42 -11.51
CA PHE A 27 5.11 -15.11 -12.13
C PHE A 27 4.55 -14.15 -11.12
N ARG A 28 5.41 -13.53 -10.28
CA ARG A 28 5.00 -12.51 -9.32
C ARG A 28 4.35 -11.40 -10.15
N LYS A 29 3.04 -11.41 -10.21
CA LYS A 29 2.25 -10.41 -10.91
C LYS A 29 2.74 -9.04 -10.45
N LYS A 30 3.02 -8.15 -11.40
CA LYS A 30 3.48 -6.78 -11.14
C LYS A 30 2.27 -5.95 -10.72
N GLN A 31 1.82 -6.09 -9.47
CA GLN A 31 0.65 -5.44 -8.91
C GLN A 31 0.95 -4.82 -7.54
N GLY A 32 0.13 -3.85 -7.12
CA GLY A 32 0.29 -3.14 -5.86
C GLY A 32 -0.08 -1.68 -5.95
N VAL A 33 0.58 -0.85 -5.15
CA VAL A 33 0.37 0.59 -5.09
C VAL A 33 1.70 1.31 -5.33
N LYS A 34 1.66 2.39 -6.08
CA LYS A 34 2.76 3.34 -6.25
C LYS A 34 2.23 4.76 -6.10
N GLY A 35 3.07 5.69 -5.75
CA GLY A 35 2.63 7.07 -5.64
C GLY A 35 3.64 7.99 -4.99
N THR A 36 3.15 9.18 -4.61
CA THR A 36 3.95 10.21 -3.97
C THR A 36 3.21 10.76 -2.75
N VAL A 37 3.95 11.04 -1.69
CA VAL A 37 3.45 11.69 -0.49
C VAL A 37 3.91 13.14 -0.48
N PHE A 38 2.97 14.03 -0.25
CA PHE A 38 3.20 15.46 -0.10
C PHE A 38 2.79 15.91 1.30
N PHE A 39 3.55 16.84 1.83
CA PHE A 39 3.24 17.52 3.08
C PHE A 39 2.75 18.94 2.79
N LEU A 40 1.60 19.25 3.33
CA LEU A 40 0.98 20.57 3.25
C LEU A 40 1.17 21.29 4.58
N THR A 41 1.67 22.51 4.53
CA THR A 41 1.89 23.38 5.69
C THR A 41 1.35 24.77 5.41
N CYS A 42 1.26 25.57 6.45
CA CYS A 42 0.84 26.95 6.37
C CYS A 42 -0.63 27.12 5.92
N ASN A 43 -0.98 28.34 5.57
CA ASN A 43 -2.32 28.68 5.11
C ASN A 43 -2.56 28.13 3.71
N GLN A 44 -3.58 27.29 3.57
CA GLN A 44 -4.05 26.71 2.30
C GLN A 44 -5.32 27.42 1.79
N MET A 45 -5.78 28.49 2.49
CA MET A 45 -6.91 29.30 2.04
C MET A 45 -6.48 30.17 0.86
N PRO A 46 -7.27 30.22 -0.24
CA PRO A 46 -7.05 31.15 -1.30
C PRO A 46 -7.13 32.61 -0.79
N SER A 47 -6.13 33.42 -1.08
CA SER A 47 -6.14 34.86 -0.80
C SER A 47 -5.62 35.62 -2.01
N PRO A 48 -6.18 36.78 -2.37
CA PRO A 48 -5.73 37.56 -3.52
C PRO A 48 -4.26 37.96 -3.46
N ASP A 49 -3.74 38.17 -2.24
CA ASP A 49 -2.42 38.77 -2.00
C ASP A 49 -1.36 37.73 -1.53
N VAL A 50 -1.76 36.50 -1.24
CA VAL A 50 -0.86 35.48 -0.71
C VAL A 50 -0.97 34.20 -1.53
N PRO A 51 0.09 33.77 -2.23
CA PRO A 51 0.05 32.53 -2.97
C PRO A 51 -0.06 31.32 -2.01
N ILE A 52 -0.85 30.32 -2.40
CA ILE A 52 -0.96 29.06 -1.66
C ILE A 52 0.41 28.38 -1.64
N ALA A 53 0.83 27.91 -0.48
CA ALA A 53 2.09 27.22 -0.33
C ALA A 53 2.09 25.92 -1.16
N GLU A 54 3.14 25.71 -1.95
CA GLU A 54 3.28 24.50 -2.75
C GLU A 54 3.48 23.25 -1.88
N PRO A 55 2.85 22.12 -2.26
CA PRO A 55 3.04 20.85 -1.58
C PRO A 55 4.49 20.40 -1.65
N LYS A 56 5.10 20.09 -0.51
CA LYS A 56 6.49 19.60 -0.45
C LYS A 56 6.51 18.08 -0.40
N ALA A 57 7.40 17.47 -1.19
CA ALA A 57 7.65 16.02 -1.11
C ALA A 57 8.04 15.64 0.34
N HIS A 58 7.44 14.57 0.86
CA HIS A 58 7.60 14.19 2.27
C HIS A 58 8.09 12.75 2.42
N GLN A 59 9.22 12.61 3.11
CA GLN A 59 9.74 11.30 3.48
C GLN A 59 9.04 10.82 4.76
N THR A 60 8.24 9.77 4.64
CA THR A 60 7.49 9.18 5.76
C THR A 60 7.33 7.67 5.59
N THR A 61 6.79 7.00 6.60
CA THR A 61 6.39 5.60 6.52
C THR A 61 4.89 5.50 6.31
N LEU A 62 4.48 4.70 5.34
CA LEU A 62 3.10 4.38 5.03
C LEU A 62 2.76 3.01 5.61
N TYR A 63 1.63 2.92 6.29
CA TYR A 63 1.09 1.72 6.93
C TYR A 63 -0.16 1.29 6.19
N PHE A 64 -0.15 0.10 5.62
CA PHE A 64 -1.27 -0.49 4.89
C PHE A 64 -2.01 -1.47 5.79
N PHE A 65 -3.31 -1.27 5.94
CA PHE A 65 -4.23 -2.14 6.65
C PHE A 65 -5.27 -2.68 5.68
N GLU A 66 -5.98 -3.75 6.04
CA GLU A 66 -7.22 -4.12 5.36
C GLU A 66 -8.19 -2.93 5.36
N LYS A 67 -9.17 -2.93 4.44
CA LYS A 67 -10.21 -1.89 4.37
C LYS A 67 -10.74 -1.57 5.77
N THR A 68 -10.55 -0.34 6.20
CA THR A 68 -10.82 0.13 7.56
C THR A 68 -11.82 1.28 7.51
N ASN A 69 -12.88 1.19 8.31
CA ASN A 69 -13.84 2.27 8.49
C ASN A 69 -13.71 2.94 9.88
N LEU A 70 -14.46 4.01 10.10
CA LEU A 70 -14.42 4.79 11.34
C LEU A 70 -14.81 4.01 12.61
N GLN A 71 -15.52 2.89 12.49
CA GLN A 71 -15.91 2.07 13.63
C GLN A 71 -14.81 1.09 14.06
N GLN A 72 -13.77 0.94 13.23
CA GLN A 72 -12.67 0.00 13.44
C GLN A 72 -11.36 0.71 13.86
N VAL A 73 -11.47 1.91 14.36
CA VAL A 73 -10.34 2.71 14.85
C VAL A 73 -10.69 3.46 16.11
N ASP A 74 -9.69 3.72 16.94
CA ASP A 74 -9.82 4.59 18.10
C ASP A 74 -9.34 6.00 17.73
N ARG A 75 -10.27 6.95 17.64
CA ARG A 75 -9.96 8.34 17.27
C ARG A 75 -9.52 9.15 18.48
N GLN A 76 -8.51 9.97 18.29
CA GLN A 76 -8.12 10.96 19.27
C GLN A 76 -8.98 12.24 19.10
N ASN A 77 -9.84 12.53 20.08
CA ASN A 77 -10.63 13.76 20.14
C ASN A 77 -11.36 14.12 18.82
N SER A 78 -11.99 13.15 18.17
CA SER A 78 -12.69 13.30 16.89
C SER A 78 -11.84 13.89 15.75
N SER A 79 -10.52 13.89 15.89
CA SER A 79 -9.56 14.36 14.89
C SER A 79 -9.29 13.32 13.80
N SER A 80 -8.43 13.64 12.86
CA SER A 80 -7.88 12.70 11.85
C SER A 80 -6.71 11.87 12.39
N PHE A 81 -6.50 11.87 13.71
CA PHE A 81 -5.52 11.06 14.40
C PHE A 81 -6.17 9.87 15.10
N TYR A 82 -5.49 8.73 15.05
CA TYR A 82 -5.98 7.47 15.60
C TYR A 82 -4.93 6.86 16.52
N THR A 83 -5.36 6.45 17.70
CA THR A 83 -4.50 5.77 18.68
C THR A 83 -4.34 4.29 18.35
N ALA A 84 -5.39 3.68 17.76
CA ALA A 84 -5.35 2.29 17.31
C ALA A 84 -6.14 2.08 16.02
N VAL A 85 -5.73 1.08 15.25
CA VAL A 85 -6.42 0.55 14.07
C VAL A 85 -6.64 -0.93 14.31
N HIS A 86 -7.91 -1.36 14.35
CA HIS A 86 -8.31 -2.73 14.76
C HIS A 86 -8.38 -3.72 13.59
N THR A 87 -8.25 -3.25 12.35
CA THR A 87 -8.16 -4.13 11.18
C THR A 87 -6.76 -4.71 11.06
N LYS A 88 -6.63 -5.75 10.24
CA LYS A 88 -5.36 -6.45 10.07
C LYS A 88 -4.31 -5.55 9.41
N PHE A 89 -3.16 -5.42 10.07
CA PHE A 89 -1.98 -4.82 9.47
C PHE A 89 -1.45 -5.72 8.34
N ILE A 90 -1.20 -5.15 7.17
CA ILE A 90 -0.74 -5.87 5.99
C ILE A 90 0.75 -5.65 5.76
N LYS A 91 1.17 -4.38 5.67
CA LYS A 91 2.54 -4.05 5.34
C LYS A 91 2.84 -2.57 5.55
N GLU A 92 4.12 -2.25 5.72
CA GLU A 92 4.58 -0.87 5.71
C GLU A 92 5.64 -0.64 4.64
N ILE A 93 5.81 0.61 4.25
CA ILE A 93 6.88 1.06 3.35
C ILE A 93 7.30 2.48 3.68
N ARG A 94 8.60 2.72 3.71
CA ARG A 94 9.16 4.07 3.81
C ARG A 94 9.27 4.69 2.43
N THR A 95 8.82 5.93 2.27
CA THR A 95 9.02 6.71 1.03
C THR A 95 10.49 7.14 0.91
N ASN A 96 10.94 7.43 -0.31
CA ASN A 96 12.24 8.04 -0.53
C ASN A 96 12.22 9.56 -0.21
N ALA A 97 13.37 10.23 -0.35
CA ALA A 97 13.49 11.67 -0.08
C ALA A 97 12.54 12.55 -0.94
N ASN A 98 12.16 12.06 -2.12
CA ASN A 98 11.20 12.72 -3.00
C ASN A 98 9.75 12.29 -2.73
N GLY A 99 9.46 11.70 -1.57
CA GLY A 99 8.12 11.24 -1.21
C GLY A 99 7.60 10.06 -2.00
N ARG A 100 8.37 9.48 -2.92
CA ARG A 100 7.92 8.40 -3.81
C ARG A 100 8.00 7.05 -3.12
N PHE A 101 7.02 6.18 -3.43
CA PHE A 101 6.99 4.80 -2.98
C PHE A 101 6.42 3.85 -4.04
N LYS A 102 6.72 2.56 -3.86
CA LYS A 102 6.16 1.48 -4.67
C LYS A 102 6.13 0.21 -3.84
N ILE A 103 4.95 -0.29 -3.53
CA ILE A 103 4.72 -1.47 -2.69
C ILE A 103 3.92 -2.52 -3.46
N ARG A 104 4.31 -3.79 -3.33
CA ARG A 104 3.56 -4.91 -3.89
C ARG A 104 2.55 -5.39 -2.86
N LEU A 105 1.30 -5.45 -3.28
CA LEU A 105 0.17 -5.96 -2.52
C LEU A 105 -0.68 -6.86 -3.40
N GLU A 106 -1.39 -7.79 -2.79
CA GLU A 106 -2.37 -8.61 -3.49
C GLU A 106 -3.58 -7.77 -3.91
N PRO A 107 -4.37 -8.21 -4.91
CA PRO A 107 -5.60 -7.51 -5.28
C PRO A 107 -6.56 -7.43 -4.10
N GLY A 108 -7.12 -6.25 -3.86
CA GLY A 108 -8.02 -6.00 -2.73
C GLY A 108 -8.18 -4.51 -2.45
N GLU A 109 -8.90 -4.21 -1.38
CA GLU A 109 -9.11 -2.85 -0.88
C GLU A 109 -8.37 -2.69 0.45
N TYR A 110 -7.68 -1.58 0.60
CA TYR A 110 -6.81 -1.27 1.72
C TYR A 110 -7.06 0.14 2.22
N SER A 111 -6.70 0.38 3.47
CA SER A 111 -6.61 1.71 4.07
C SER A 111 -5.15 2.06 4.33
N VAL A 112 -4.76 3.31 4.04
CA VAL A 112 -3.37 3.77 4.14
C VAL A 112 -3.26 4.86 5.18
N PHE A 113 -2.37 4.66 6.14
CA PHE A 113 -2.09 5.63 7.20
C PHE A 113 -0.63 6.08 7.14
N THR A 114 -0.37 7.29 7.61
CA THR A 114 0.96 7.76 8.02
C THR A 114 1.04 7.76 9.55
N LYS A 115 2.17 8.15 10.12
CA LYS A 115 2.29 8.38 11.58
C LYS A 115 2.86 9.75 11.89
N LYS A 116 2.39 10.33 13.00
CA LYS A 116 3.01 11.46 13.70
C LYS A 116 3.22 11.06 15.15
N GLY A 117 4.48 10.84 15.53
CA GLY A 117 4.77 10.16 16.79
C GLY A 117 4.16 8.74 16.79
N ASP A 118 3.40 8.43 17.83
CA ASP A 118 2.74 7.13 17.97
C ASP A 118 1.35 7.06 17.35
N LEU A 119 0.81 8.18 16.88
CA LEU A 119 -0.54 8.27 16.32
C LEU A 119 -0.54 8.00 14.82
N TYR A 120 -1.47 7.17 14.37
CA TYR A 120 -1.81 7.04 12.95
C TYR A 120 -2.55 8.28 12.47
N TYR A 121 -2.32 8.65 11.23
CA TYR A 121 -2.93 9.82 10.61
C TYR A 121 -3.48 9.48 9.23
N ALA A 122 -4.74 9.82 8.97
CA ALA A 122 -5.39 9.84 7.67
C ALA A 122 -6.61 10.77 7.73
N ASN A 123 -6.81 11.60 6.70
CA ASN A 123 -7.84 12.63 6.67
C ASN A 123 -8.79 12.53 5.47
N ILE A 124 -8.71 11.45 4.68
CA ILE A 124 -9.56 11.21 3.51
C ILE A 124 -10.50 10.06 3.82
N PHE A 125 -11.76 10.20 3.40
CA PHE A 125 -12.81 9.20 3.54
C PHE A 125 -13.55 9.04 2.22
N ASP A 126 -14.02 7.84 1.95
CA ASP A 126 -14.98 7.59 0.89
C ASP A 126 -16.44 7.71 1.39
N GLN A 127 -17.39 7.45 0.50
CA GLN A 127 -18.82 7.51 0.81
C GLN A 127 -19.26 6.45 1.84
N ASP A 128 -18.49 5.37 1.98
CA ASP A 128 -18.73 4.29 2.93
C ASP A 128 -18.01 4.49 4.28
N ASN A 129 -17.49 5.71 4.51
CA ASN A 129 -16.63 6.04 5.67
C ASN A 129 -15.36 5.18 5.78
N THR A 130 -14.86 4.64 4.65
CA THR A 130 -13.56 3.97 4.60
C THR A 130 -12.46 5.00 4.69
N ILE A 131 -11.52 4.79 5.58
CA ILE A 131 -10.40 5.70 5.84
C ILE A 131 -9.33 5.49 4.79
N ALA A 132 -8.96 6.55 4.06
CA ALA A 132 -7.90 6.60 3.04
C ALA A 132 -7.89 5.35 2.14
N PRO A 133 -9.00 5.09 1.40
CA PRO A 133 -9.18 3.87 0.63
C PRO A 133 -8.22 3.79 -0.55
N VAL A 134 -7.64 2.62 -0.76
CA VAL A 134 -6.79 2.30 -1.91
C VAL A 134 -7.18 0.93 -2.48
N LYS A 135 -7.50 0.90 -3.76
CA LYS A 135 -7.84 -0.34 -4.47
C LYS A 135 -6.66 -0.85 -5.29
N VAL A 136 -6.28 -2.10 -5.06
CA VAL A 136 -5.28 -2.82 -5.86
C VAL A 136 -5.99 -3.74 -6.84
N VAL A 137 -5.66 -3.56 -8.12
CA VAL A 137 -6.20 -4.38 -9.21
C VAL A 137 -5.16 -5.38 -9.68
N ALA A 138 -5.59 -6.59 -9.99
CA ALA A 138 -4.69 -7.64 -10.47
C ALA A 138 -3.89 -7.21 -11.71
N GLY A 139 -2.60 -7.49 -11.70
CA GLY A 139 -1.70 -7.28 -12.85
C GLY A 139 -1.19 -5.86 -13.05
N LYS A 140 -1.62 -4.88 -12.25
CA LYS A 140 -1.18 -3.48 -12.37
C LYS A 140 -0.89 -2.80 -11.04
N PHE A 141 -0.15 -1.69 -11.09
CA PHE A 141 0.04 -0.80 -9.95
C PHE A 141 -1.02 0.30 -9.99
N SER A 142 -1.80 0.43 -8.91
CA SER A 142 -2.64 1.60 -8.68
C SER A 142 -1.75 2.79 -8.32
N GLU A 143 -2.03 3.96 -8.88
CA GLU A 143 -1.28 5.18 -8.61
C GLU A 143 -2.08 6.11 -7.73
N ILE A 144 -1.47 6.58 -6.64
CA ILE A 144 -2.11 7.45 -5.65
C ILE A 144 -1.22 8.62 -5.25
N ILE A 145 -1.85 9.71 -4.84
CA ILE A 145 -1.20 10.85 -4.20
C ILE A 145 -1.73 10.91 -2.77
N ILE A 146 -0.84 10.93 -1.79
CA ILE A 146 -1.19 11.07 -0.38
C ILE A 146 -0.79 12.48 0.06
N LYS A 147 -1.75 13.22 0.60
CA LYS A 147 -1.52 14.55 1.20
C LYS A 147 -1.57 14.42 2.71
N VAL A 148 -0.49 14.82 3.36
CA VAL A 148 -0.39 14.89 4.82
C VAL A 148 -0.48 16.37 5.19
N ASP A 149 -1.59 16.79 5.80
CA ASP A 149 -1.91 18.19 6.01
C ASP A 149 -2.25 18.55 7.47
N HIS A 150 -1.80 17.71 8.41
CA HIS A 150 -2.05 17.94 9.84
C HIS A 150 -1.42 19.25 10.40
N GLN A 151 -0.67 20.00 9.60
CA GLN A 151 -0.11 21.31 9.91
C GLN A 151 -0.60 22.41 8.95
N ALA A 152 -1.52 22.08 8.06
CA ALA A 152 -2.19 23.06 7.20
C ALA A 152 -3.33 23.75 7.96
N VAL A 153 -3.60 24.98 7.61
CA VAL A 153 -4.75 25.77 8.06
C VAL A 153 -5.62 26.04 6.83
N TYR A 154 -6.92 25.78 6.96
CA TYR A 154 -7.93 25.96 5.91
C TYR A 154 -8.92 27.03 6.31
#